data_d9bc1935772a4f726be43ab47a169c90
#
_entry.id   d9bc1935772a4f726be43ab47a169c90
#
_cell.length_a   1.000
_cell.length_b   1.000
_cell.length_c   1.000
_cell.angle_alpha   90.00
_cell.angle_beta   90.00
_cell.angle_gamma   90.00
#
_symmetry.space_group_name_H-M   'P 1'
#
loop_
_entity.id
_entity.type
_entity.pdbx_description
1 polymer ?
#
loop_
_entity_poly.entity_id
_entity_poly.type
_entity_poly.pdbx_seq_one_letter_code
_entity_poly.pdbx_strand_id
1 'polypeptide(L)'
;GIAFSELSQVKGLHILADNINERLGVFSFYVDKIHHNLVTKILNDRFGIQVRGGCSCAGTYGHFLLNVDFSLSKEITDRIEAGDLSMKPGWIRLSLHPTMTVDELHYIIESIKEVVENAEEWSRDYLYDKHTNEFHHLSEGEEGFPGVSGWFSVCE
;
A
#
# COMPACT_ATOMS: atom_id res chain seq x y z
N GLY A 1 -12.96 -16.21 5.11
CA GLY A 1 -11.88 -17.11 4.69
C GLY A 1 -10.58 -16.83 5.44
N ILE A 2 -9.54 -17.65 5.22
CA ILE A 2 -8.26 -17.64 5.96
C ILE A 2 -7.66 -16.23 6.05
N ALA A 3 -7.43 -15.56 4.92
CA ALA A 3 -6.81 -14.24 4.89
C ALA A 3 -7.54 -13.21 5.76
N PHE A 4 -8.86 -13.18 5.73
CA PHE A 4 -9.64 -12.26 6.57
C PHE A 4 -9.44 -12.55 8.05
N SER A 5 -9.54 -13.83 8.44
CA SER A 5 -9.39 -14.25 9.83
C SER A 5 -8.01 -13.92 10.40
N GLU A 6 -6.96 -14.11 9.62
CA GLU A 6 -5.59 -13.86 10.08
C GLU A 6 -5.22 -12.39 10.07
N LEU A 7 -5.54 -11.66 8.99
CA LEU A 7 -5.22 -10.24 8.90
C LEU A 7 -6.02 -9.39 9.90
N SER A 8 -7.25 -9.78 10.25
CA SER A 8 -8.05 -9.07 11.27
C SER A 8 -7.47 -9.19 12.68
N GLN A 9 -6.56 -10.12 12.93
CA GLN A 9 -5.89 -10.28 14.23
C GLN A 9 -4.57 -9.51 14.33
N VAL A 10 -4.10 -8.94 13.22
CA VAL A 10 -2.84 -8.17 13.19
C VAL A 10 -3.05 -6.83 13.87
N LYS A 11 -2.33 -6.60 14.97
CA LYS A 11 -2.43 -5.35 15.73
C LYS A 11 -1.95 -4.17 14.89
N GLY A 12 -2.76 -3.14 14.79
CA GLY A 12 -2.44 -1.93 14.00
C GLY A 12 -2.78 -2.05 12.52
N LEU A 13 -3.30 -3.20 12.04
CA LEU A 13 -3.85 -3.35 10.71
C LEU A 13 -5.38 -3.28 10.78
N HIS A 14 -5.98 -2.47 9.94
CA HIS A 14 -7.43 -2.25 9.88
C HIS A 14 -7.98 -2.58 8.50
N ILE A 15 -8.82 -3.60 8.43
CA ILE A 15 -9.49 -3.99 7.18
C ILE A 15 -10.72 -3.09 7.00
N LEU A 16 -10.83 -2.46 5.83
CA LEU A 16 -12.01 -1.66 5.49
C LEU A 16 -13.21 -2.57 5.23
N ALA A 17 -14.41 -2.12 5.67
CA ALA A 17 -15.65 -2.88 5.61
C ALA A 17 -15.53 -4.27 6.27
N ASP A 18 -14.90 -4.34 7.44
CA ASP A 18 -14.66 -5.56 8.23
C ASP A 18 -15.96 -6.26 8.69
N ASN A 19 -17.07 -5.54 8.70
CA ASN A 19 -18.41 -6.07 8.96
C ASN A 19 -18.95 -6.98 7.83
N ILE A 20 -18.30 -7.03 6.66
CA ILE A 20 -18.70 -7.86 5.52
C ILE A 20 -17.77 -9.07 5.42
N ASN A 21 -18.26 -10.24 5.81
CA ASN A 21 -17.49 -11.48 5.77
C ASN A 21 -17.52 -12.18 4.40
N GLU A 22 -18.64 -12.07 3.68
CA GLU A 22 -18.76 -12.59 2.32
C GLU A 22 -18.25 -11.57 1.33
N ARG A 23 -17.03 -11.80 0.82
CA ARG A 23 -16.37 -10.90 -0.12
C ARG A 23 -15.61 -11.69 -1.18
N LEU A 24 -15.38 -11.05 -2.31
CA LEU A 24 -14.42 -11.52 -3.28
C LEU A 24 -13.01 -11.48 -2.67
N GLY A 25 -12.04 -12.10 -3.33
CA GLY A 25 -10.63 -12.12 -2.89
C GLY A 25 -9.94 -10.75 -2.91
N VAL A 26 -10.67 -9.67 -2.60
CA VAL A 26 -10.16 -8.30 -2.55
C VAL A 26 -10.26 -7.77 -1.13
N PHE A 27 -9.12 -7.33 -0.60
CA PHE A 27 -9.01 -6.74 0.73
C PHE A 27 -8.47 -5.31 0.60
N SER A 28 -9.13 -4.38 1.26
CA SER A 28 -8.63 -3.02 1.44
C SER A 28 -8.32 -2.81 2.91
N PHE A 29 -7.12 -2.36 3.22
CA PHE A 29 -6.68 -2.16 4.60
C PHE A 29 -5.71 -0.99 4.71
N TYR A 30 -5.55 -0.47 5.91
CA TYR A 30 -4.49 0.47 6.25
C TYR A 30 -3.76 0.02 7.51
N VAL A 31 -2.60 0.58 7.75
CA VAL A 31 -1.77 0.30 8.93
C VAL A 31 -1.57 1.59 9.71
N ASP A 32 -1.73 1.51 11.04
CA ASP A 32 -1.58 2.66 11.92
C ASP A 32 -0.20 3.33 11.75
N LYS A 33 -0.22 4.65 11.60
CA LYS A 33 1.00 5.50 11.55
C LYS A 33 1.96 5.21 10.38
N ILE A 34 1.62 4.31 9.48
CA ILE A 34 2.46 3.96 8.34
C ILE A 34 1.76 4.40 7.06
N HIS A 35 2.48 5.15 6.24
CA HIS A 35 1.96 5.62 4.96
C HIS A 35 1.67 4.43 4.03
N HIS A 36 0.49 4.39 3.41
CA HIS A 36 0.05 3.28 2.56
C HIS A 36 1.01 2.98 1.40
N ASN A 37 1.61 4.01 0.78
CA ASN A 37 2.58 3.82 -0.29
C ASN A 37 3.91 3.23 0.21
N LEU A 38 4.31 3.50 1.46
CA LEU A 38 5.48 2.85 2.05
C LEU A 38 5.24 1.35 2.22
N VAL A 39 4.09 0.95 2.77
CA VAL A 39 3.74 -0.47 2.89
C VAL A 39 3.74 -1.15 1.52
N THR A 40 3.15 -0.50 0.51
CA THR A 40 3.14 -1.00 -0.88
C THR A 40 4.56 -1.19 -1.42
N LYS A 41 5.43 -0.22 -1.18
CA LYS A 41 6.82 -0.26 -1.66
C LYS A 41 7.62 -1.35 -0.96
N ILE A 42 7.52 -1.48 0.37
CA ILE A 42 8.20 -2.52 1.15
C ILE A 42 7.74 -3.92 0.73
N LEU A 43 6.43 -4.14 0.55
CA LEU A 43 5.90 -5.42 0.09
C LEU A 43 6.47 -5.81 -1.28
N ASN A 44 6.59 -4.86 -2.21
CA ASN A 44 7.20 -5.10 -3.51
C ASN A 44 8.69 -5.41 -3.40
N ASP A 45 9.44 -4.56 -2.71
CA ASP A 45 10.91 -4.61 -2.73
C ASP A 45 11.48 -5.79 -1.93
N ARG A 46 10.87 -6.11 -0.78
CA ARG A 46 11.36 -7.18 0.09
C ARG A 46 10.74 -8.54 -0.18
N PHE A 47 9.48 -8.56 -0.63
CA PHE A 47 8.71 -9.81 -0.76
C PHE A 47 8.24 -10.10 -2.19
N GLY A 48 8.44 -9.19 -3.13
CA GLY A 48 7.96 -9.35 -4.51
C GLY A 48 6.44 -9.34 -4.63
N ILE A 49 5.72 -8.82 -3.62
CA ILE A 49 4.27 -8.78 -3.57
C ILE A 49 3.78 -7.44 -4.09
N GLN A 50 3.07 -7.46 -5.21
CA GLN A 50 2.49 -6.27 -5.80
C GLN A 50 1.08 -6.02 -5.26
N VAL A 51 0.91 -4.89 -4.60
CA VAL A 51 -0.37 -4.37 -4.13
C VAL A 51 -0.59 -2.96 -4.64
N ARG A 52 -1.76 -2.40 -4.42
CA ARG A 52 -2.07 -1.05 -4.86
C ARG A 52 -2.34 -0.14 -3.67
N GLY A 53 -1.59 0.97 -3.57
CA GLY A 53 -1.79 2.02 -2.58
C GLY A 53 -2.62 3.19 -3.13
N GLY A 54 -3.28 3.94 -2.23
CA GLY A 54 -4.02 5.16 -2.54
C GLY A 54 -5.52 5.08 -2.30
N CYS A 55 -6.23 6.16 -2.64
CA CYS A 55 -7.68 6.28 -2.42
C CYS A 55 -8.54 5.70 -3.56
N SER A 56 -7.96 5.05 -4.54
CA SER A 56 -8.65 4.38 -5.66
C SER A 56 -9.72 5.25 -6.37
N CYS A 57 -9.44 6.54 -6.55
CA CYS A 57 -10.36 7.54 -7.13
C CYS A 57 -11.66 7.77 -6.32
N ALA A 58 -11.68 7.41 -5.04
CA ALA A 58 -12.83 7.51 -4.15
C ALA A 58 -12.62 8.61 -3.09
N GLY A 59 -12.18 9.81 -3.48
CA GLY A 59 -11.77 10.89 -2.58
C GLY A 59 -12.74 11.14 -1.43
N THR A 60 -13.96 11.56 -1.71
CA THR A 60 -14.99 11.83 -0.68
C THR A 60 -15.37 10.57 0.11
N TYR A 61 -15.51 9.43 -0.55
CA TYR A 61 -15.79 8.17 0.10
C TYR A 61 -14.60 7.70 0.95
N GLY A 62 -13.38 7.98 0.50
CA GLY A 62 -12.17 7.73 1.28
C GLY A 62 -12.13 8.50 2.59
N HIS A 63 -12.55 9.76 2.61
CA HIS A 63 -12.68 10.55 3.84
C HIS A 63 -13.68 9.91 4.81
N PHE A 64 -14.80 9.42 4.30
CA PHE A 64 -15.78 8.70 5.11
C PHE A 64 -15.21 7.40 5.69
N LEU A 65 -14.56 6.57 4.87
CA LEU A 65 -13.98 5.29 5.30
C LEU A 65 -12.87 5.44 6.35
N LEU A 66 -12.10 6.54 6.28
CA LEU A 66 -11.00 6.82 7.17
C LEU A 66 -11.37 7.78 8.31
N ASN A 67 -12.68 8.07 8.49
CA ASN A 67 -13.21 8.98 9.51
C ASN A 67 -12.54 10.36 9.50
N VAL A 68 -12.24 10.89 8.31
CA VAL A 68 -11.67 12.23 8.14
C VAL A 68 -12.79 13.26 8.35
N ASP A 69 -12.68 14.07 9.39
CA ASP A 69 -13.63 15.15 9.64
C ASP A 69 -13.49 16.31 8.64
N PHE A 70 -14.43 17.25 8.68
CA PHE A 70 -14.47 18.35 7.70
C PHE A 70 -13.25 19.29 7.83
N SER A 71 -12.73 19.52 9.04
CA SER A 71 -11.60 20.42 9.25
C SER A 71 -10.30 19.80 8.72
N LEU A 72 -10.09 18.51 8.99
CA LEU A 72 -8.97 17.75 8.47
C LEU A 72 -9.06 17.57 6.95
N SER A 73 -10.27 17.35 6.43
CA SER A 73 -10.51 17.27 4.98
C SER A 73 -10.10 18.55 4.27
N LYS A 74 -10.39 19.71 4.86
CA LYS A 74 -9.98 21.00 4.32
C LYS A 74 -8.46 21.18 4.36
N GLU A 75 -7.81 20.87 5.48
CA GLU A 75 -6.35 20.91 5.60
C GLU A 75 -5.67 20.03 4.55
N ILE A 76 -6.15 18.81 4.36
CA ILE A 76 -5.66 17.88 3.34
C ILE A 76 -5.78 18.49 1.94
N THR A 77 -6.94 19.09 1.63
CA THR A 77 -7.17 19.72 0.33
C THR A 77 -6.22 20.90 0.10
N ASP A 78 -6.09 21.80 1.08
CA ASP A 78 -5.20 22.96 1.00
C ASP A 78 -3.74 22.52 0.78
N ARG A 79 -3.28 21.45 1.42
CA ARG A 79 -1.94 20.89 1.21
C ARG A 79 -1.77 20.27 -0.19
N ILE A 80 -2.76 19.54 -0.67
CA ILE A 80 -2.74 18.95 -2.03
C ILE A 80 -2.64 20.06 -3.08
N GLU A 81 -3.40 21.14 -2.92
CA GLU A 81 -3.35 22.32 -3.80
C GLU A 81 -1.98 23.02 -3.76
N ALA A 82 -1.31 22.99 -2.62
CA ALA A 82 0.07 23.47 -2.45
C ALA A 82 1.14 22.49 -2.99
N GLY A 83 0.76 21.35 -3.54
CA GLY A 83 1.67 20.31 -4.06
C GLY A 83 2.27 19.41 -3.00
N ASP A 84 1.71 19.37 -1.79
CA ASP A 84 2.11 18.48 -0.70
C ASP A 84 1.10 17.35 -0.55
N LEU A 85 1.46 16.15 -1.01
CA LEU A 85 0.62 14.97 -0.98
C LEU A 85 0.82 14.11 0.28
N SER A 86 1.64 14.55 1.25
CA SER A 86 2.02 13.76 2.43
C SER A 86 0.83 13.35 3.30
N MET A 87 -0.22 14.15 3.35
CA MET A 87 -1.44 13.87 4.10
C MET A 87 -2.57 13.29 3.24
N LYS A 88 -2.30 12.98 1.97
CA LYS A 88 -3.31 12.41 1.09
C LYS A 88 -3.78 11.06 1.64
N PRO A 89 -5.07 10.92 1.99
CA PRO A 89 -5.57 9.68 2.56
C PRO A 89 -5.52 8.54 1.55
N GLY A 90 -5.31 7.35 2.04
CA GLY A 90 -5.27 6.17 1.19
C GLY A 90 -5.23 4.88 2.01
N TRP A 91 -5.39 3.79 1.31
CA TRP A 91 -5.33 2.43 1.84
C TRP A 91 -4.59 1.52 0.88
N ILE A 92 -4.26 0.32 1.31
CA ILE A 92 -3.67 -0.72 0.50
C ILE A 92 -4.77 -1.64 0.00
N ARG A 93 -4.77 -1.97 -1.29
CA ARG A 93 -5.66 -2.96 -1.88
C ARG A 93 -4.88 -4.19 -2.32
N LEU A 94 -5.15 -5.29 -1.64
CA LEU A 94 -4.67 -6.63 -1.98
C LEU A 94 -5.76 -7.36 -2.77
N SER A 95 -5.38 -7.97 -3.88
CA SER A 95 -6.26 -8.83 -4.69
C SER A 95 -5.70 -10.23 -4.72
N LEU A 96 -6.45 -11.18 -4.16
CA LEU A 96 -6.11 -12.60 -4.15
C LEU A 96 -6.84 -13.30 -5.30
N HIS A 97 -6.12 -14.09 -6.07
CA HIS A 97 -6.71 -14.84 -7.18
C HIS A 97 -7.16 -16.23 -6.72
N PRO A 98 -8.29 -16.76 -7.20
CA PRO A 98 -8.80 -18.08 -6.81
C PRO A 98 -7.87 -19.26 -7.14
N THR A 99 -6.91 -19.07 -8.04
CA THR A 99 -5.92 -20.10 -8.41
C THR A 99 -4.68 -20.09 -7.53
N MET A 100 -4.55 -19.13 -6.60
CA MET A 100 -3.46 -19.14 -5.63
C MET A 100 -3.52 -20.37 -4.74
N THR A 101 -2.36 -20.94 -4.48
CA THR A 101 -2.22 -22.03 -3.51
C THR A 101 -2.37 -21.53 -2.08
N VAL A 102 -2.58 -22.45 -1.16
CA VAL A 102 -2.64 -22.12 0.27
C VAL A 102 -1.28 -21.61 0.77
N ASP A 103 -0.19 -22.14 0.25
CA ASP A 103 1.19 -21.73 0.62
C ASP A 103 1.49 -20.30 0.16
N GLU A 104 1.10 -19.95 -1.08
CA GLU A 104 1.19 -18.58 -1.59
C GLU A 104 0.35 -17.61 -0.75
N LEU A 105 -0.85 -18.02 -0.35
CA LEU A 105 -1.70 -17.21 0.53
C LEU A 105 -1.05 -16.97 1.88
N HIS A 106 -0.49 -18.00 2.52
CA HIS A 106 0.20 -17.86 3.80
C HIS A 106 1.44 -16.99 3.66
N TYR A 107 2.22 -17.14 2.58
CA TYR A 107 3.36 -16.29 2.29
C TYR A 107 2.96 -14.80 2.26
N ILE A 108 1.88 -14.47 1.55
CA ILE A 108 1.38 -13.09 1.49
C ILE A 108 0.96 -12.58 2.87
N ILE A 109 0.24 -13.39 3.64
CA ILE A 109 -0.22 -13.01 4.98
C ILE A 109 0.96 -12.77 5.93
N GLU A 110 1.93 -13.68 5.96
CA GLU A 110 3.12 -13.53 6.81
C GLU A 110 3.96 -12.33 6.40
N SER A 111 4.15 -12.11 5.09
CA SER A 111 4.83 -10.90 4.60
C SER A 111 4.16 -9.61 5.05
N ILE A 112 2.83 -9.56 5.04
CA ILE A 112 2.08 -8.39 5.54
C ILE A 112 2.30 -8.21 7.05
N LYS A 113 2.27 -9.29 7.84
CA LYS A 113 2.56 -9.25 9.28
C LYS A 113 3.97 -8.71 9.55
N GLU A 114 4.97 -9.23 8.85
CA GLU A 114 6.35 -8.75 8.96
C GLU A 114 6.49 -7.26 8.61
N VAL A 115 5.79 -6.79 7.57
CA VAL A 115 5.79 -5.35 7.23
C VAL A 115 5.18 -4.53 8.36
N VAL A 116 4.04 -4.95 8.92
CA VAL A 116 3.40 -4.22 10.03
C VAL A 116 4.31 -4.14 11.25
N GLU A 117 5.04 -5.20 11.56
CA GLU A 117 5.95 -5.26 12.71
C GLU A 117 7.23 -4.45 12.51
N ASN A 118 7.78 -4.42 11.29
CA ASN A 118 9.11 -3.87 11.04
C ASN A 118 9.12 -2.58 10.20
N ALA A 119 7.96 -2.09 9.74
CA ALA A 119 7.90 -0.97 8.81
C ALA A 119 8.54 0.32 9.36
N GLU A 120 8.50 0.56 10.67
CA GLU A 120 9.17 1.71 11.29
C GLU A 120 10.70 1.63 11.16
N GLU A 121 11.27 0.43 11.32
CA GLU A 121 12.71 0.20 11.11
C GLU A 121 13.06 0.30 9.63
N TRP A 122 12.33 -0.41 8.78
CA TRP A 122 12.59 -0.45 7.34
C TRP A 122 12.30 0.87 6.62
N SER A 123 11.46 1.72 7.18
CA SER A 123 11.20 3.05 6.62
C SER A 123 12.47 3.90 6.46
N ARG A 124 13.51 3.61 7.25
CA ARG A 124 14.80 4.32 7.21
C ARG A 124 15.58 4.08 5.91
N ASP A 125 15.24 3.02 5.20
CA ASP A 125 15.86 2.67 3.92
C ASP A 125 15.19 3.40 2.73
N TYR A 126 14.16 4.24 3.01
CA TYR A 126 13.36 4.90 1.99
C TYR A 126 13.33 6.41 2.16
N LEU A 127 13.37 7.12 1.04
CA LEU A 127 13.12 8.55 0.96
C LEU A 127 11.72 8.79 0.42
N TYR A 128 10.98 9.69 1.06
CA TYR A 128 9.64 10.09 0.63
C TYR A 128 9.68 11.37 -0.21
N ASP A 129 9.08 11.32 -1.40
CA ASP A 129 8.82 12.50 -2.21
C ASP A 129 7.35 12.94 -2.04
N LYS A 130 7.16 14.08 -1.40
CA LYS A 130 5.83 14.63 -1.14
C LYS A 130 5.10 15.14 -2.38
N HIS A 131 5.81 15.42 -3.47
CA HIS A 131 5.22 15.94 -4.70
C HIS A 131 4.67 14.82 -5.59
N THR A 132 5.37 13.68 -5.63
CA THR A 132 4.91 12.49 -6.36
C THR A 132 4.10 11.54 -5.49
N ASN A 133 4.19 11.70 -4.15
CA ASN A 133 3.62 10.79 -3.16
C ASN A 133 4.23 9.38 -3.23
N GLU A 134 5.52 9.30 -3.53
CA GLU A 134 6.24 8.05 -3.73
C GLU A 134 7.38 7.87 -2.72
N PHE A 135 7.73 6.62 -2.47
CA PHE A 135 8.89 6.24 -1.68
C PHE A 135 9.94 5.62 -2.60
N HIS A 136 11.19 6.07 -2.47
CA HIS A 136 12.34 5.59 -3.21
C HIS A 136 13.31 4.92 -2.24
N HIS A 137 13.73 3.70 -2.55
CA HIS A 137 14.76 3.04 -1.75
C HIS A 137 16.10 3.75 -1.94
N LEU A 138 16.88 3.89 -0.88
CA LEU A 138 18.17 4.61 -0.91
C LEU A 138 19.17 4.05 -1.93
N SER A 139 19.07 2.78 -2.27
CA SER A 139 19.91 2.14 -3.28
C SER A 139 19.41 2.29 -4.74
N GLU A 140 18.23 2.83 -4.98
CA GLU A 140 17.67 2.99 -6.35
C GLU A 140 18.49 3.94 -7.25
N GLY A 141 19.43 4.70 -6.70
CA GLY A 141 20.31 5.61 -7.47
C GLY A 141 21.60 4.97 -7.99
N GLU A 142 21.98 3.77 -7.52
CA GLU A 142 23.28 3.16 -7.84
C GLU A 142 23.22 2.12 -8.97
N GLU A 143 22.08 1.50 -9.21
CA GLU A 143 21.86 0.61 -10.36
C GLU A 143 20.70 1.13 -11.20
N GLY A 144 21.02 1.92 -12.22
CA GLY A 144 20.05 2.24 -13.27
C GLY A 144 19.50 0.91 -13.81
N PHE A 145 18.17 0.74 -13.80
CA PHE A 145 17.52 -0.39 -14.47
C PHE A 145 18.16 -0.53 -15.85
N PRO A 146 18.66 -1.71 -16.25
CA PRO A 146 19.14 -1.92 -17.61
C PRO A 146 18.00 -1.48 -18.53
N GLY A 147 18.30 -0.46 -19.33
CA GLY A 147 17.28 0.37 -19.96
C GLY A 147 16.22 -0.47 -20.66
N VAL A 148 14.99 -0.22 -20.32
CA VAL A 148 13.77 -0.84 -20.90
C VAL A 148 13.74 -0.67 -22.43
N SER A 149 14.55 0.23 -22.98
CA SER A 149 14.74 0.46 -24.41
C SER A 149 15.13 -0.79 -25.21
N GLY A 150 15.79 -1.78 -24.58
CA GLY A 150 16.11 -3.05 -25.22
C GLY A 150 14.96 -4.07 -25.26
N TRP A 151 13.93 -3.90 -24.46
CA TRP A 151 12.81 -4.86 -24.35
C TRP A 151 11.84 -4.81 -25.54
N PHE A 152 11.85 -3.70 -26.27
CA PHE A 152 10.96 -3.45 -27.41
C PHE A 152 11.70 -3.35 -28.74
N SER A 153 12.99 -3.72 -28.77
CA SER A 153 13.71 -3.85 -30.04
C SER A 153 13.19 -5.08 -30.79
N VAL A 154 12.32 -4.86 -31.75
CA VAL A 154 11.90 -5.89 -32.71
C VAL A 154 13.10 -6.14 -33.61
N CYS A 155 13.62 -7.37 -33.63
CA CYS A 155 14.59 -7.77 -34.66
C CYS A 155 13.90 -7.71 -36.02
N GLU A 156 14.34 -6.79 -36.90
CA GLU A 156 13.98 -6.78 -38.32
C GLU A 156 14.56 -8.01 -39.04
#